data_f342da3e97ad7e67a537c123a3854963
#
_entry.id   f342da3e97ad7e67a537c123a3854963
#
_cell.length_a   1.000
_cell.length_b   1.000
_cell.length_c   1.000
_cell.angle_alpha   90.00
_cell.angle_beta   90.00
_cell.angle_gamma   90.00
#
_symmetry.space_group_name_H-M   'P 1'
#
loop_
_entity.id
_entity.type
_entity.pdbx_description
1 polymer ?
#
loop_
_entity_poly.entity_id
_entity_poly.type
_entity_poly.pdbx_seq_one_letter_code
_entity_poly.pdbx_strand_id
1 'polypeptide(L)' 'MSKSLNSIYAFNYDPKEEFLHGVIAIPARRALEKEKINSLEKLSDYSEKEIMQLHGFGKNTMVKLKNYMKENQVWFKEA' A
#
# COMPACT_ATOMS: atom_id res chain seq x y z
N MET A 1 18.81 -17.98 18.46
CA MET A 1 18.66 -17.48 18.20
C MET A 1 18.15 -17.10 17.46
N SER A 2 18.13 -17.42 17.10
CA SER A 2 17.43 -17.05 16.16
C SER A 2 17.03 -15.71 16.20
N LYS A 3 17.04 -15.20 17.20
CA LYS A 3 16.82 -13.93 17.30
C LYS A 3 17.69 -13.15 16.45
N SER A 4 18.88 -13.49 16.21
CA SER A 4 19.76 -12.74 15.39
C SER A 4 19.29 -12.75 13.97
N LEU A 5 18.67 -13.80 13.53
CA LEU A 5 18.14 -13.84 12.20
C LEU A 5 17.06 -12.80 12.06
N ASN A 6 16.23 -12.69 13.03
CA ASN A 6 15.17 -11.73 12.99
C ASN A 6 15.74 -10.34 12.96
N SER A 7 16.81 -10.13 13.67
CA SER A 7 17.43 -8.83 13.69
C SER A 7 17.98 -8.46 12.33
N ILE A 8 18.53 -9.43 11.63
CA ILE A 8 19.06 -9.19 10.31
C ILE A 8 17.97 -8.77 9.36
N TYR A 9 16.83 -9.43 9.46
CA TYR A 9 15.72 -9.05 8.62
C TYR A 9 15.25 -7.64 8.96
N ALA A 10 15.21 -7.35 10.23
CA ALA A 10 14.77 -6.04 10.66
C ALA A 10 15.70 -4.97 10.14
N PHE A 11 16.97 -5.32 10.01
CA PHE A 11 17.94 -4.40 9.51
C PHE A 11 17.62 -3.94 8.12
N ASN A 12 17.16 -4.85 7.28
CA ASN A 12 16.84 -4.54 5.89
C ASN A 12 15.39 -4.18 5.71
N TYR A 13 14.65 -4.20 6.78
CA TYR A 13 13.23 -3.94 6.70
C TYR A 13 12.95 -2.44 6.69
N ASP A 14 12.20 -2.00 5.70
CA ASP A 14 11.77 -0.61 5.60
C ASP A 14 10.25 -0.61 5.69
N PRO A 15 9.67 -0.07 6.75
CA PRO A 15 8.22 -0.07 6.88
C PRO A 15 7.50 0.54 5.70
N LYS A 16 8.11 1.50 5.05
CA LYS A 16 7.50 2.10 3.89
C LYS A 16 7.38 1.11 2.75
N GLU A 17 8.36 0.23 2.63
CA GLU A 17 8.34 -0.75 1.56
C GLU A 17 7.45 -1.92 1.88
N GLU A 18 7.07 -2.04 3.15
CA GLU A 18 6.18 -3.11 3.54
C GLU A 18 4.73 -2.80 3.26
N PHE A 19 4.42 -1.52 3.17
CA PHE A 19 3.04 -1.13 2.98
C PHE A 19 2.53 -1.71 1.66
N LEU A 20 1.47 -2.50 1.76
CA LEU A 20 0.83 -3.18 0.64
C LEU A 20 1.73 -4.19 -0.07
N HIS A 21 2.80 -4.64 0.59
CA HIS A 21 3.64 -5.68 0.04
C HIS A 21 2.80 -6.94 -0.13
N GLY A 22 2.86 -7.53 -1.31
CA GLY A 22 2.09 -8.72 -1.60
C GLY A 22 0.64 -8.44 -1.95
N VAL A 23 0.20 -7.21 -1.86
CA VAL A 23 -1.17 -6.83 -2.19
C VAL A 23 -1.21 -6.27 -3.61
N ILE A 24 -0.34 -5.33 -3.90
CA ILE A 24 -0.28 -4.74 -5.23
C ILE A 24 1.16 -4.76 -5.72
N ALA A 25 1.31 -4.58 -7.02
CA ALA A 25 2.62 -4.69 -7.65
C ALA A 25 3.52 -3.51 -7.31
N ILE A 26 4.81 -3.69 -7.52
CA ILE A 26 5.81 -2.69 -7.20
C ILE A 26 5.54 -1.32 -7.83
N PRO A 27 5.19 -1.23 -9.11
CA PRO A 27 4.95 0.10 -9.69
C PRO A 27 3.86 0.88 -8.97
N ALA A 28 2.80 0.17 -8.55
CA ALA A 28 1.71 0.82 -7.84
C ALA A 28 2.16 1.24 -6.45
N ARG A 29 2.94 0.39 -5.78
CA ARG A 29 3.44 0.73 -4.45
C ARG A 29 4.35 1.94 -4.51
N ARG A 30 5.18 2.02 -5.55
CA ARG A 30 6.06 3.15 -5.71
C ARG A 30 5.30 4.45 -5.98
N ALA A 31 4.20 4.34 -6.72
CA ALA A 31 3.37 5.51 -6.98
C ALA A 31 2.80 6.06 -5.67
N LEU A 32 2.35 5.16 -4.79
CA LEU A 32 1.83 5.59 -3.51
C LEU A 32 2.93 6.21 -2.64
N GLU A 33 4.09 5.60 -2.66
CA GLU A 33 5.21 6.12 -1.89
C GLU A 33 5.59 7.53 -2.34
N LYS A 34 5.53 7.74 -3.64
CA LYS A 34 5.87 9.04 -4.20
C LYS A 34 4.89 10.09 -3.71
N GLU A 35 3.65 9.72 -3.50
CA GLU A 35 2.63 10.62 -2.99
C GLU A 35 2.62 10.63 -1.46
N LYS A 36 3.57 9.94 -0.85
CA LYS A 36 3.70 9.85 0.60
C LYS A 36 2.50 9.18 1.25
N ILE A 37 1.88 8.28 0.51
CA ILE A 37 0.77 7.50 1.05
C ILE A 37 1.36 6.19 1.54
N ASN A 38 1.57 6.10 2.84
CA ASN A 38 2.24 4.94 3.41
C ASN A 38 1.41 4.25 4.50
N SER A 39 0.12 4.47 4.51
CA SER A 39 -0.76 3.79 5.45
C SER A 39 -2.17 3.76 4.88
N LEU A 40 -2.99 2.85 5.40
CA LEU A 40 -4.37 2.77 4.96
C LEU A 40 -5.13 4.03 5.37
N GLU A 41 -4.75 4.58 6.50
CA GLU A 41 -5.39 5.79 6.97
C GLU A 41 -5.19 6.92 5.97
N LYS A 42 -3.99 7.04 5.42
CA LYS A 42 -3.73 8.07 4.43
C LYS A 42 -4.47 7.79 3.14
N LEU A 43 -4.61 6.52 2.79
CA LEU A 43 -5.37 6.17 1.59
C LEU A 43 -6.81 6.64 1.71
N SER A 44 -7.36 6.61 2.91
CA SER A 44 -8.74 7.00 3.12
C SER A 44 -8.97 8.50 2.93
N ASP A 45 -7.90 9.26 2.81
CA ASP A 45 -8.01 10.69 2.54
C ASP A 45 -8.17 10.98 1.05
N TYR A 46 -8.09 9.93 0.23
CA TYR A 46 -8.18 10.05 -1.22
C TYR A 46 -9.41 9.32 -1.72
N SER A 47 -9.91 9.75 -2.87
CA SER A 47 -10.98 9.02 -3.51
C SER A 47 -10.38 7.95 -4.41
N GLU A 48 -11.20 6.97 -4.76
CA GLU A 48 -10.77 5.91 -5.65
C GLU A 48 -10.30 6.52 -6.98
N LYS A 49 -11.02 7.52 -7.45
CA LYS A 49 -10.70 8.15 -8.72
C LYS A 49 -9.33 8.80 -8.69
N GLU A 50 -8.99 9.44 -7.58
CA GLU A 50 -7.69 10.07 -7.44
C GLU A 50 -6.57 9.03 -7.47
N ILE A 51 -6.75 7.92 -6.81
CA ILE A 51 -5.73 6.90 -6.77
C ILE A 51 -5.59 6.22 -8.14
N MET A 52 -6.71 6.07 -8.86
CA MET A 52 -6.65 5.47 -10.19
C MET A 52 -5.83 6.29 -11.17
N GLN A 53 -5.64 7.57 -10.90
CA GLN A 53 -4.87 8.42 -11.78
C GLN A 53 -3.37 8.26 -11.58
N LEU A 54 -2.96 7.59 -10.53
CA LEU A 54 -1.55 7.39 -10.28
C LEU A 54 -0.98 6.36 -11.24
N HIS A 55 0.28 6.56 -11.60
CA HIS A 55 0.96 5.63 -12.48
C HIS A 55 1.04 4.26 -11.82
N GLY A 56 0.80 3.22 -12.58
CA GLY A 56 0.88 1.86 -12.04
C GLY A 56 -0.41 1.31 -11.50
N PHE A 57 -1.48 2.12 -11.51
CA PHE A 57 -2.77 1.64 -11.03
C PHE A 57 -3.69 1.34 -12.20
N GLY A 58 -4.03 0.08 -12.35
CA GLY A 58 -5.00 -0.35 -13.33
C GLY A 58 -6.20 -0.91 -12.60
N LYS A 59 -7.13 -1.42 -13.39
CA LYS A 59 -8.35 -1.97 -12.84
C LYS A 59 -8.08 -3.11 -11.87
N ASN A 60 -7.21 -4.03 -12.25
CA ASN A 60 -6.93 -5.19 -11.40
C ASN A 60 -6.22 -4.77 -10.11
N THR A 61 -5.31 -3.82 -10.21
CA THR A 61 -4.61 -3.34 -9.04
C THR A 61 -5.60 -2.70 -8.07
N MET A 62 -6.53 -1.92 -8.61
CA MET A 62 -7.52 -1.26 -7.78
C MET A 62 -8.42 -2.26 -7.09
N VAL A 63 -8.81 -3.33 -7.78
CA VAL A 63 -9.65 -4.37 -7.18
C VAL A 63 -8.92 -4.98 -5.99
N LYS A 64 -7.64 -5.31 -6.17
CA LYS A 64 -6.87 -5.91 -5.09
C LYS A 64 -6.74 -4.96 -3.90
N LEU A 65 -6.49 -3.70 -4.20
CA LEU A 65 -6.35 -2.71 -3.15
C LEU A 65 -7.64 -2.51 -2.39
N LYS A 66 -8.75 -2.41 -3.10
CA LYS A 66 -10.04 -2.22 -2.45
C LYS A 66 -10.41 -3.40 -1.57
N ASN A 67 -10.11 -4.61 -2.03
CA ASN A 67 -10.39 -5.79 -1.23
C ASN A 67 -9.58 -5.78 0.05
N TYR A 68 -8.32 -5.39 -0.04
CA TYR A 68 -7.46 -5.34 1.12
C TYR A 68 -7.95 -4.28 2.10
N MET A 69 -8.33 -3.12 1.59
CA MET A 69 -8.85 -2.06 2.44
C MET A 69 -10.13 -2.51 3.13
N LYS A 70 -10.99 -3.19 2.39
CA LYS A 70 -12.25 -3.67 2.95
C LYS A 70 -11.99 -4.64 4.09
N GLU A 71 -11.02 -5.52 3.94
CA GLU A 71 -10.67 -6.48 4.98
C GLU A 71 -10.17 -5.77 6.24
N ASN A 72 -9.65 -4.58 6.08
CA ASN A 72 -9.17 -3.79 7.20
C ASN A 72 -10.14 -2.70 7.61
N GLN A 73 -11.34 -2.74 7.03
CA GLN A 73 -12.43 -1.81 7.37
C GLN A 73 -12.04 -0.36 7.10
N VAL A 74 -11.37 -0.15 5.98
CA VAL A 74 -10.98 1.17 5.54
C VAL A 74 -11.58 1.41 4.16
N TRP A 75 -12.02 2.62 3.90
CA TRP A 75 -12.68 2.94 2.64
C TRP A 75 -12.09 4.21 2.06
N PHE A 76 -12.17 4.32 0.73
CA PHE A 76 -11.78 5.55 0.08
C PHE A 76 -12.78 6.66 0.42
N LYS A 77 -12.29 7.88 0.36
CA LYS A 77 -13.14 9.03 0.55
C LYS A 77 -14.10 9.11 -0.63
N GLU A 78 -15.30 9.55 -0.40
CA GLU A 78 -16.24 9.74 -1.49
C GLU A 78 -15.85 10.97 -2.29
N ALA A 79 -15.95 10.84 -3.61
CA ALA A 79 -15.55 11.91 -4.49
C ALA A 79 -16.58 13.03 -4.53
#